data_fa2c286a991d35945a384a64d272de07
#
_entry.id   fa2c286a991d35945a384a64d272de07
#
_cell.length_a   1.000
_cell.length_b   1.000
_cell.length_c   1.000
_cell.angle_alpha   90.00
_cell.angle_beta   90.00
_cell.angle_gamma   90.00
#
_symmetry.space_group_name_H-M   'P 1'
#
loop_
_entity.id
_entity.type
_entity.pdbx_description
1 polymer ?
#
loop_
_entity_poly.entity_id
_entity_poly.type
_entity_poly.pdbx_seq_one_letter_code
_entity_poly.pdbx_strand_id
1 'polypeptide(L)'
;MRERAFEVGPLNGHRGGSGSPALLLHGGAAVPDYLADLAEELADTFTTYRYTQRGTPPSGGEPPYTIEAHMADALTVLDAFGVDRAWAVGHSWGGHLALHLLVAHPDRLLGVVAVDPLGAFLEAFAEQDAARLRALSPGQTARLDEIEARRRAGKVTEAELVERFAIAWPTYFADRKKAIAPPTHVGAQASIDVNRSLVDHFERRTLIRGLPAAALPVLFVHGELSVIPVWSTTETAGLVPGAEVVVVGNSGHFPWVEQPGSVRNAVERFHAGLE
;
A
#
# COMPACT_ATOMS: atom_id res chain seq x y z
N MET A 1 -9.63 -16.20 11.92
CA MET A 1 -10.33 -15.09 12.63
C MET A 1 -11.68 -14.79 11.98
N ARG A 2 -12.74 -14.40 12.75
CA ARG A 2 -14.04 -14.03 12.16
C ARG A 2 -14.12 -12.50 12.01
N GLU A 3 -13.88 -12.01 10.81
CA GLU A 3 -14.07 -10.60 10.48
C GLU A 3 -15.56 -10.23 10.43
N ARG A 4 -15.85 -8.96 10.73
CA ARG A 4 -17.19 -8.34 10.57
C ARG A 4 -17.10 -7.25 9.52
N ALA A 5 -18.00 -7.31 8.55
CA ALA A 5 -18.13 -6.25 7.56
C ALA A 5 -18.63 -4.95 8.21
N PHE A 6 -18.25 -3.82 7.64
CA PHE A 6 -18.76 -2.51 8.01
C PHE A 6 -18.94 -1.60 6.78
N GLU A 7 -19.77 -0.60 6.94
CA GLU A 7 -19.92 0.53 6.03
C GLU A 7 -19.71 1.83 6.80
N VAL A 8 -18.85 2.72 6.29
CA VAL A 8 -18.59 4.05 6.85
C VAL A 8 -18.70 5.07 5.72
N GLY A 9 -19.82 5.78 5.65
CA GLY A 9 -20.15 6.60 4.50
C GLY A 9 -20.10 5.77 3.20
N PRO A 10 -19.31 6.15 2.20
CA PRO A 10 -19.19 5.39 0.96
C PRO A 10 -18.21 4.21 1.05
N LEU A 11 -17.55 4.01 2.20
CA LEU A 11 -16.46 3.04 2.35
C LEU A 11 -16.98 1.71 2.88
N ASN A 12 -16.58 0.63 2.24
CA ASN A 12 -16.92 -0.74 2.62
C ASN A 12 -15.66 -1.46 3.09
N GLY A 13 -15.73 -2.11 4.23
CA GLY A 13 -14.57 -2.73 4.85
C GLY A 13 -14.89 -3.85 5.81
N HIS A 14 -13.85 -4.31 6.51
CA HIS A 14 -13.91 -5.40 7.47
C HIS A 14 -13.10 -5.05 8.72
N ARG A 15 -13.62 -5.46 9.87
CA ARG A 15 -12.94 -5.36 11.16
C ARG A 15 -12.77 -6.74 11.76
N GLY A 16 -11.58 -7.02 12.31
CA GLY A 16 -11.30 -8.30 12.96
C GLY A 16 -10.09 -8.23 13.87
N GLY A 17 -9.72 -9.35 14.47
CA GLY A 17 -8.56 -9.45 15.36
C GLY A 17 -8.79 -8.91 16.77
N SER A 18 -7.69 -8.86 17.53
CA SER A 18 -7.65 -8.39 18.91
C SER A 18 -6.31 -7.68 19.16
N GLY A 19 -6.26 -6.81 20.17
CA GLY A 19 -5.05 -6.02 20.50
C GLY A 19 -5.16 -4.57 20.05
N SER A 20 -4.03 -3.93 19.83
CA SER A 20 -3.95 -2.52 19.46
C SER A 20 -4.68 -2.23 18.14
N PRO A 21 -5.38 -1.09 18.01
CA PRO A 21 -6.04 -0.75 16.76
C PRO A 21 -5.04 -0.55 15.62
N ALA A 22 -5.32 -1.13 14.45
CA ALA A 22 -4.52 -0.96 13.25
C ALA A 22 -5.40 -0.74 12.00
N LEU A 23 -5.14 0.35 11.30
CA LEU A 23 -5.74 0.64 10.01
C LEU A 23 -4.90 0.00 8.90
N LEU A 24 -5.49 -0.91 8.14
CA LEU A 24 -4.82 -1.56 7.02
C LEU A 24 -5.16 -0.85 5.71
N LEU A 25 -4.12 -0.43 5.00
CA LEU A 25 -4.19 0.34 3.75
C LEU A 25 -3.64 -0.51 2.60
N HIS A 26 -4.51 -0.92 1.68
CA HIS A 26 -4.11 -1.76 0.54
C HIS A 26 -3.34 -0.97 -0.52
N GLY A 27 -2.55 -1.69 -1.31
CA GLY A 27 -1.82 -1.16 -2.45
C GLY A 27 -2.67 -1.00 -3.71
N GLY A 28 -2.02 -0.59 -4.80
CA GLY A 28 -2.69 -0.44 -6.09
C GLY A 28 -3.85 0.53 -5.98
N ALA A 29 -3.59 1.81 -5.89
CA ALA A 29 -4.64 2.83 -5.86
C ALA A 29 -5.73 2.52 -6.89
N ALA A 30 -7.00 2.56 -6.46
CA ALA A 30 -8.16 2.24 -7.31
C ALA A 30 -8.39 0.74 -7.62
N VAL A 31 -7.90 -0.17 -6.78
CA VAL A 31 -8.29 -1.59 -6.80
C VAL A 31 -9.06 -1.96 -5.53
N PRO A 32 -9.84 -3.06 -5.50
CA PRO A 32 -10.44 -3.58 -4.29
C PRO A 32 -9.40 -3.98 -3.23
N ASP A 33 -9.80 -3.95 -1.96
CA ASP A 33 -8.98 -4.43 -0.86
C ASP A 33 -8.65 -5.93 -1.01
N TYR A 34 -7.37 -6.26 -0.86
CA TYR A 34 -6.83 -7.63 -0.94
C TYR A 34 -6.04 -8.05 0.30
N LEU A 35 -6.14 -7.28 1.39
CA LEU A 35 -5.33 -7.50 2.60
C LEU A 35 -5.94 -8.50 3.60
N ALA A 36 -6.91 -9.32 3.20
CA ALA A 36 -7.56 -10.26 4.11
C ALA A 36 -6.55 -11.22 4.78
N ASP A 37 -5.64 -11.81 4.00
CA ASP A 37 -4.63 -12.75 4.52
C ASP A 37 -3.62 -12.04 5.43
N LEU A 38 -3.23 -10.79 5.11
CA LEU A 38 -2.39 -9.99 5.98
C LEU A 38 -3.09 -9.62 7.29
N ALA A 39 -4.38 -9.26 7.22
CA ALA A 39 -5.19 -8.99 8.40
C ALA A 39 -5.32 -10.24 9.29
N GLU A 40 -5.46 -11.42 8.71
CA GLU A 40 -5.47 -12.68 9.45
C GLU A 40 -4.11 -12.99 10.09
N GLU A 41 -3.02 -12.76 9.36
CA GLU A 41 -1.65 -12.93 9.88
C GLU A 41 -1.38 -12.04 11.10
N LEU A 42 -1.95 -10.83 11.14
CA LEU A 42 -1.76 -9.83 12.20
C LEU A 42 -2.84 -9.85 13.30
N ALA A 43 -3.80 -10.76 13.24
CA ALA A 43 -5.01 -10.74 14.05
C ALA A 43 -4.81 -10.92 15.55
N ASP A 44 -3.72 -11.55 15.97
CA ASP A 44 -3.39 -11.73 17.39
C ASP A 44 -2.68 -10.51 17.99
N THR A 45 -2.09 -9.65 17.14
CA THR A 45 -1.39 -8.43 17.51
C THR A 45 -2.28 -7.19 17.41
N PHE A 46 -3.16 -7.16 16.40
CA PHE A 46 -3.97 -6.00 16.08
C PHE A 46 -5.48 -6.28 16.00
N THR A 47 -6.26 -5.33 16.47
CA THR A 47 -7.63 -5.14 16.00
C THR A 47 -7.56 -4.39 14.67
N THR A 48 -7.77 -5.09 13.56
CA THR A 48 -7.59 -4.54 12.22
C THR A 48 -8.86 -3.89 11.68
N TYR A 49 -8.71 -2.76 10.98
CA TYR A 49 -9.73 -2.08 10.20
C TYR A 49 -9.19 -1.96 8.77
N ARG A 50 -9.75 -2.69 7.83
CA ARG A 50 -9.38 -2.65 6.41
C ARG A 50 -10.59 -2.32 5.55
N TYR A 51 -10.40 -1.58 4.49
CA TYR A 51 -11.48 -1.17 3.60
C TYR A 51 -10.99 -1.01 2.16
N THR A 52 -11.89 -1.17 1.19
CA THR A 52 -11.63 -0.76 -0.18
C THR A 52 -11.60 0.77 -0.24
N GLN A 53 -10.53 1.33 -0.76
CA GLN A 53 -10.35 2.78 -0.86
C GLN A 53 -11.36 3.40 -1.84
N ARG A 54 -11.61 4.72 -1.67
CA ARG A 54 -12.59 5.47 -2.47
C ARG A 54 -12.43 5.29 -3.98
N GLY A 55 -13.54 5.40 -4.71
CA GLY A 55 -13.54 5.36 -6.17
C GLY A 55 -13.43 3.96 -6.78
N THR A 56 -13.52 2.89 -5.96
CA THR A 56 -13.46 1.49 -6.43
C THR A 56 -14.51 0.64 -5.71
N PRO A 57 -15.34 -0.13 -6.42
CA PRO A 57 -16.27 -1.05 -5.80
C PRO A 57 -15.57 -2.09 -4.88
N PRO A 58 -16.18 -2.49 -3.74
CA PRO A 58 -17.51 -2.13 -3.27
C PRO A 58 -17.63 -0.73 -2.63
N SER A 59 -16.52 -0.03 -2.40
CA SER A 59 -16.58 1.37 -1.95
C SER A 59 -16.95 2.31 -3.09
N GLY A 60 -17.69 3.37 -2.74
CA GLY A 60 -18.00 4.48 -3.63
C GLY A 60 -17.07 5.68 -3.37
N GLY A 61 -17.69 6.86 -3.34
CA GLY A 61 -17.03 8.13 -3.05
C GLY A 61 -16.75 8.93 -4.31
N GLU A 62 -17.06 10.22 -4.21
CA GLU A 62 -16.87 11.19 -5.28
C GLU A 62 -15.43 11.75 -5.28
N PRO A 63 -14.95 12.28 -6.42
CA PRO A 63 -13.70 13.04 -6.45
C PRO A 63 -13.68 14.15 -5.39
N PRO A 64 -12.48 14.59 -4.98
CA PRO A 64 -11.18 14.27 -5.54
C PRO A 64 -10.61 12.93 -5.03
N TYR A 65 -9.83 12.26 -5.89
CA TYR A 65 -9.09 11.04 -5.53
C TYR A 65 -7.61 11.37 -5.29
N THR A 66 -7.33 12.24 -4.33
CA THR A 66 -5.99 12.69 -3.96
C THR A 66 -5.47 11.97 -2.72
N ILE A 67 -4.17 12.11 -2.44
CA ILE A 67 -3.57 11.60 -1.21
C ILE A 67 -4.31 12.14 0.02
N GLU A 68 -4.61 13.43 0.06
CA GLU A 68 -5.33 14.07 1.16
C GLU A 68 -6.72 13.48 1.35
N ALA A 69 -7.44 13.23 0.25
CA ALA A 69 -8.77 12.64 0.32
C ALA A 69 -8.74 11.20 0.87
N HIS A 70 -7.71 10.41 0.48
CA HIS A 70 -7.52 9.07 1.02
C HIS A 70 -7.10 9.10 2.49
N MET A 71 -6.28 10.08 2.92
CA MET A 71 -5.97 10.29 4.33
C MET A 71 -7.23 10.65 5.14
N ALA A 72 -8.08 11.53 4.62
CA ALA A 72 -9.34 11.89 5.26
C ALA A 72 -10.29 10.68 5.42
N ASP A 73 -10.36 9.80 4.43
CA ASP A 73 -11.11 8.54 4.54
C ASP A 73 -10.56 7.64 5.65
N ALA A 74 -9.25 7.51 5.71
CA ALA A 74 -8.56 6.73 6.73
C ALA A 74 -8.93 7.20 8.13
N LEU A 75 -8.91 8.51 8.37
CA LEU A 75 -9.31 9.11 9.64
C LEU A 75 -10.82 8.94 9.90
N THR A 76 -11.65 9.09 8.88
CA THR A 76 -13.12 8.88 8.98
C THR A 76 -13.45 7.45 9.43
N VAL A 77 -12.72 6.44 8.93
CA VAL A 77 -12.89 5.06 9.40
C VAL A 77 -12.53 4.94 10.88
N LEU A 78 -11.42 5.50 11.34
CA LEU A 78 -11.04 5.47 12.76
C LEU A 78 -12.09 6.17 13.63
N ASP A 79 -12.56 7.34 13.21
CA ASP A 79 -13.56 8.12 13.94
C ASP A 79 -14.88 7.37 14.09
N ALA A 80 -15.34 6.67 13.05
CA ALA A 80 -16.56 5.88 13.07
C ALA A 80 -16.54 4.75 14.11
N PHE A 81 -15.35 4.29 14.49
CA PHE A 81 -15.16 3.27 15.54
C PHE A 81 -14.69 3.84 16.88
N GLY A 82 -14.62 5.17 17.01
CA GLY A 82 -14.15 5.82 18.23
C GLY A 82 -12.67 5.53 18.54
N VAL A 83 -11.86 5.29 17.50
CA VAL A 83 -10.44 5.02 17.60
C VAL A 83 -9.67 6.34 17.50
N ASP A 84 -9.13 6.80 18.60
CA ASP A 84 -8.36 8.04 18.66
C ASP A 84 -7.02 7.91 17.94
N ARG A 85 -6.27 6.84 18.22
CA ARG A 85 -4.99 6.55 17.60
C ARG A 85 -4.88 5.09 17.18
N ALA A 86 -4.29 4.83 16.00
CA ALA A 86 -4.07 3.48 15.48
C ALA A 86 -2.68 3.32 14.86
N TRP A 87 -2.22 2.09 14.73
CA TRP A 87 -1.14 1.77 13.80
C TRP A 87 -1.63 1.95 12.36
N ALA A 88 -0.82 2.54 11.49
CA ALA A 88 -1.07 2.52 10.05
C ALA A 88 -0.23 1.40 9.42
N VAL A 89 -0.88 0.33 8.99
CA VAL A 89 -0.23 -0.80 8.30
C VAL A 89 -0.56 -0.71 6.83
N GLY A 90 0.41 -0.39 5.99
CA GLY A 90 0.16 -0.16 4.58
C GLY A 90 1.04 -1.00 3.67
N HIS A 91 0.46 -1.52 2.59
CA HIS A 91 1.19 -2.25 1.55
C HIS A 91 1.32 -1.42 0.27
N SER A 92 2.52 -1.38 -0.33
CA SER A 92 2.74 -0.73 -1.63
C SER A 92 2.32 0.76 -1.62
N TRP A 93 1.34 1.15 -2.45
CA TRP A 93 0.67 2.44 -2.40
C TRP A 93 0.10 2.74 -1.00
N GLY A 94 -0.54 1.76 -0.35
CA GLY A 94 -1.05 1.92 1.01
C GLY A 94 0.06 2.19 2.03
N GLY A 95 1.26 1.64 1.82
CA GLY A 95 2.46 1.95 2.61
C GLY A 95 2.91 3.39 2.40
N HIS A 96 2.88 3.88 1.16
CA HIS A 96 3.14 5.27 0.85
C HIS A 96 2.11 6.21 1.50
N LEU A 97 0.82 5.85 1.44
CA LEU A 97 -0.26 6.59 2.11
C LEU A 97 -0.09 6.61 3.64
N ALA A 98 0.37 5.51 4.26
CA ALA A 98 0.68 5.45 5.68
C ALA A 98 1.82 6.42 6.08
N LEU A 99 2.84 6.57 5.22
CA LEU A 99 3.90 7.56 5.41
C LEU A 99 3.38 9.00 5.29
N HIS A 100 2.42 9.26 4.41
CA HIS A 100 1.75 10.56 4.33
C HIS A 100 0.91 10.85 5.58
N LEU A 101 0.19 9.85 6.13
CA LEU A 101 -0.50 9.97 7.42
C LEU A 101 0.48 10.29 8.55
N LEU A 102 1.65 9.64 8.59
CA LEU A 102 2.69 9.91 9.59
C LEU A 102 3.16 11.37 9.55
N VAL A 103 3.33 11.93 8.37
CA VAL A 103 3.77 13.32 8.19
C VAL A 103 2.65 14.32 8.52
N ALA A 104 1.42 14.05 8.09
CA ALA A 104 0.33 15.02 8.17
C ALA A 104 -0.51 14.91 9.46
N HIS A 105 -0.63 13.71 10.03
CA HIS A 105 -1.51 13.41 11.16
C HIS A 105 -0.82 12.49 12.21
N PRO A 106 0.39 12.83 12.68
CA PRO A 106 1.10 11.99 13.66
C PRO A 106 0.35 11.82 14.98
N ASP A 107 -0.50 12.78 15.33
CA ASP A 107 -1.38 12.74 16.51
C ASP A 107 -2.45 11.64 16.45
N ARG A 108 -2.78 11.14 15.25
CA ARG A 108 -3.73 10.06 15.03
C ARG A 108 -3.09 8.67 14.92
N LEU A 109 -1.77 8.59 15.05
CA LEU A 109 -1.03 7.33 14.88
C LEU A 109 -0.35 6.88 16.18
N LEU A 110 -0.21 5.57 16.34
CA LEU A 110 0.68 4.91 17.29
C LEU A 110 2.06 4.64 16.66
N GLY A 111 2.09 4.40 15.35
CA GLY A 111 3.27 4.14 14.54
C GLY A 111 2.86 3.68 13.14
N VAL A 112 3.84 3.31 12.33
CA VAL A 112 3.64 2.84 10.95
C VAL A 112 4.35 1.51 10.71
N VAL A 113 3.66 0.59 10.01
CA VAL A 113 4.26 -0.59 9.39
C VAL A 113 4.09 -0.46 7.88
N ALA A 114 5.16 -0.17 7.17
CA ALA A 114 5.15 -0.01 5.72
C ALA A 114 5.67 -1.30 5.06
N VAL A 115 4.76 -2.06 4.45
CA VAL A 115 5.07 -3.33 3.79
C VAL A 115 5.29 -3.08 2.30
N ASP A 116 6.51 -3.28 1.85
CA ASP A 116 6.96 -3.08 0.47
C ASP A 116 6.42 -1.77 -0.17
N PRO A 117 6.65 -0.60 0.49
CA PRO A 117 6.05 0.66 0.11
C PRO A 117 6.67 1.22 -1.17
N LEU A 118 5.96 2.14 -1.86
CA LEU A 118 6.53 2.89 -2.99
C LEU A 118 7.72 3.76 -2.60
N GLY A 119 7.92 4.03 -1.30
CA GLY A 119 9.02 4.86 -0.81
C GLY A 119 8.82 6.36 -1.07
N ALA A 120 9.90 7.13 -0.89
CA ALA A 120 9.90 8.59 -1.00
C ALA A 120 10.57 9.12 -2.28
N PHE A 121 11.10 8.23 -3.13
CA PHE A 121 11.96 8.59 -4.26
C PHE A 121 11.32 8.21 -5.61
N LEU A 122 11.06 9.22 -6.44
CA LEU A 122 10.47 9.04 -7.78
C LEU A 122 11.34 8.18 -8.69
N GLU A 123 12.66 8.25 -8.51
CA GLU A 123 13.66 7.53 -9.31
C GLU A 123 13.49 6.02 -9.23
N ALA A 124 12.94 5.49 -8.14
CA ALA A 124 12.67 4.07 -7.97
C ALA A 124 11.69 3.50 -9.01
N PHE A 125 10.78 4.34 -9.54
CA PHE A 125 9.80 3.90 -10.54
C PHE A 125 10.44 3.46 -11.86
N ALA A 126 11.52 4.09 -12.28
CA ALA A 126 12.23 3.69 -13.49
C ALA A 126 12.84 2.29 -13.36
N GLU A 127 13.41 1.98 -12.19
CA GLU A 127 13.96 0.64 -11.90
C GLU A 127 12.85 -0.41 -11.75
N GLN A 128 11.77 -0.05 -11.06
CA GLN A 128 10.57 -0.89 -10.93
C GLN A 128 9.99 -1.25 -12.30
N ASP A 129 9.85 -0.26 -13.19
CA ASP A 129 9.37 -0.49 -14.54
C ASP A 129 10.33 -1.38 -15.33
N ALA A 130 11.63 -1.11 -15.26
CA ALA A 130 12.64 -1.95 -15.90
C ALA A 130 12.64 -3.40 -15.36
N ALA A 131 12.45 -3.59 -14.06
CA ALA A 131 12.35 -4.92 -13.45
C ALA A 131 11.12 -5.69 -13.97
N ARG A 132 9.96 -5.02 -14.04
CA ARG A 132 8.73 -5.58 -14.61
C ARG A 132 8.90 -5.96 -16.08
N LEU A 133 9.44 -5.04 -16.89
CA LEU A 133 9.61 -5.24 -18.34
C LEU A 133 10.53 -6.42 -18.64
N ARG A 134 11.59 -6.63 -17.86
CA ARG A 134 12.46 -7.81 -18.03
C ARG A 134 11.73 -9.15 -17.87
N ALA A 135 10.61 -9.15 -17.17
CA ALA A 135 9.83 -10.35 -16.86
C ALA A 135 8.70 -10.63 -17.88
N LEU A 136 8.50 -9.73 -18.86
CA LEU A 136 7.40 -9.76 -19.82
C LEU A 136 7.88 -10.08 -21.24
N SER A 137 6.98 -10.63 -22.08
CA SER A 137 7.23 -10.76 -23.50
C SER A 137 7.15 -9.40 -24.22
N PRO A 138 7.77 -9.24 -25.42
CA PRO A 138 7.69 -8.00 -26.17
C PRO A 138 6.23 -7.54 -26.48
N GLY A 139 5.33 -8.49 -26.74
CA GLY A 139 3.91 -8.19 -26.97
C GLY A 139 3.20 -7.65 -25.71
N GLN A 140 3.50 -8.23 -24.55
CA GLN A 140 2.98 -7.75 -23.26
C GLN A 140 3.52 -6.34 -22.93
N THR A 141 4.81 -6.12 -23.17
CA THR A 141 5.42 -4.79 -22.98
C THR A 141 4.75 -3.75 -23.86
N ALA A 142 4.62 -4.01 -25.15
CA ALA A 142 3.98 -3.08 -26.08
C ALA A 142 2.52 -2.76 -25.67
N ARG A 143 1.79 -3.78 -25.18
CA ARG A 143 0.42 -3.58 -24.71
C ARG A 143 0.36 -2.74 -23.44
N LEU A 144 1.27 -2.95 -22.50
CA LEU A 144 1.35 -2.10 -21.29
C LEU A 144 1.68 -0.65 -21.64
N ASP A 145 2.60 -0.41 -22.57
CA ASP A 145 2.97 0.93 -23.04
C ASP A 145 1.79 1.67 -23.67
N GLU A 146 0.98 0.96 -24.46
CA GLU A 146 -0.24 1.51 -25.05
C GLU A 146 -1.26 1.90 -23.96
N ILE A 147 -1.54 1.01 -23.01
CA ILE A 147 -2.48 1.28 -21.92
C ILE A 147 -1.99 2.46 -21.07
N GLU A 148 -0.70 2.50 -20.78
CA GLU A 148 -0.11 3.57 -19.99
C GLU A 148 -0.15 4.93 -20.71
N ALA A 149 0.07 4.95 -22.03
CA ALA A 149 -0.09 6.16 -22.83
C ALA A 149 -1.55 6.67 -22.80
N ARG A 150 -2.53 5.77 -22.88
CA ARG A 150 -3.95 6.12 -22.74
C ARG A 150 -4.29 6.61 -21.35
N ARG A 151 -3.71 6.02 -20.28
CA ARG A 151 -3.90 6.45 -18.91
C ARG A 151 -3.36 7.87 -18.70
N ARG A 152 -2.16 8.17 -19.18
CA ARG A 152 -1.58 9.54 -19.13
C ARG A 152 -2.41 10.55 -19.91
N ALA A 153 -3.04 10.13 -21.00
CA ALA A 153 -3.94 10.98 -21.79
C ALA A 153 -5.36 11.12 -21.18
N GLY A 154 -5.65 10.46 -20.04
CA GLY A 154 -6.97 10.48 -19.42
C GLY A 154 -8.05 9.73 -20.24
N LYS A 155 -7.65 8.76 -21.08
CA LYS A 155 -8.52 8.03 -22.02
C LYS A 155 -8.56 6.53 -21.77
N VAL A 156 -7.93 6.05 -20.70
CA VAL A 156 -7.91 4.64 -20.34
C VAL A 156 -9.29 4.20 -19.83
N THR A 157 -9.69 3.00 -20.19
CA THR A 157 -10.91 2.35 -19.68
C THR A 157 -10.62 1.45 -18.48
N GLU A 158 -11.64 1.11 -17.71
CA GLU A 158 -11.54 0.12 -16.63
C GLU A 158 -11.04 -1.24 -17.16
N ALA A 159 -11.58 -1.70 -18.28
CA ALA A 159 -11.17 -2.96 -18.87
C ALA A 159 -9.67 -2.98 -19.23
N GLU A 160 -9.14 -1.89 -19.77
CA GLU A 160 -7.70 -1.76 -20.06
C GLU A 160 -6.86 -1.74 -18.78
N LEU A 161 -7.34 -1.13 -17.70
CA LEU A 161 -6.64 -1.17 -16.42
C LEU A 161 -6.66 -2.56 -15.78
N VAL A 162 -7.77 -3.28 -15.86
CA VAL A 162 -7.86 -4.69 -15.43
C VAL A 162 -6.90 -5.54 -16.25
N GLU A 163 -6.86 -5.38 -17.57
CA GLU A 163 -5.89 -6.05 -18.45
C GLU A 163 -4.44 -5.72 -18.05
N ARG A 164 -4.15 -4.45 -17.78
CA ARG A 164 -2.83 -4.01 -17.28
C ARG A 164 -2.42 -4.76 -16.02
N PHE A 165 -3.33 -4.89 -15.05
CA PHE A 165 -3.06 -5.67 -13.84
C PHE A 165 -2.88 -7.15 -14.16
N ALA A 166 -3.70 -7.76 -15.00
CA ALA A 166 -3.57 -9.17 -15.38
C ALA A 166 -2.19 -9.46 -16.02
N ILE A 167 -1.67 -8.55 -16.84
CA ILE A 167 -0.33 -8.67 -17.44
C ILE A 167 0.79 -8.47 -16.40
N ALA A 168 0.69 -7.41 -15.58
CA ALA A 168 1.77 -7.01 -14.68
C ALA A 168 1.79 -7.82 -13.38
N TRP A 169 0.64 -8.30 -12.90
CA TRP A 169 0.47 -8.90 -11.56
C TRP A 169 1.42 -10.05 -11.25
N PRO A 170 1.62 -11.04 -12.17
CA PRO A 170 2.57 -12.12 -11.90
C PRO A 170 4.01 -11.66 -11.70
N THR A 171 4.36 -10.47 -12.18
CA THR A 171 5.73 -9.94 -12.04
C THR A 171 6.03 -9.41 -10.64
N TYR A 172 5.00 -9.19 -9.82
CA TYR A 172 5.16 -8.77 -8.43
C TYR A 172 5.61 -9.91 -7.49
N PHE A 173 5.52 -11.16 -7.95
CA PHE A 173 5.88 -12.34 -7.15
C PHE A 173 7.24 -12.88 -7.59
N ALA A 174 8.09 -13.21 -6.62
CA ALA A 174 9.36 -13.92 -6.86
C ALA A 174 9.07 -15.33 -7.39
N ASP A 175 8.11 -16.02 -6.78
CA ASP A 175 7.53 -17.27 -7.30
C ASP A 175 6.13 -16.99 -7.88
N ARG A 176 6.04 -16.93 -9.21
CA ARG A 176 4.77 -16.69 -9.91
C ARG A 176 3.69 -17.73 -9.62
N LYS A 177 4.05 -18.93 -9.12
CA LYS A 177 3.07 -19.97 -8.73
C LYS A 177 2.34 -19.60 -7.44
N LYS A 178 2.90 -18.71 -6.65
CA LYS A 178 2.28 -18.16 -5.43
C LYS A 178 1.44 -16.93 -5.68
N ALA A 179 1.37 -16.46 -6.94
CA ALA A 179 0.60 -15.26 -7.26
C ALA A 179 -0.88 -15.44 -6.89
N ILE A 180 -1.38 -14.56 -6.05
CA ILE A 180 -2.82 -14.43 -5.79
C ILE A 180 -3.53 -13.84 -7.02
N ALA A 181 -4.86 -13.97 -7.07
CA ALA A 181 -5.64 -13.46 -8.20
C ALA A 181 -5.43 -11.94 -8.40
N PRO A 182 -5.25 -11.48 -9.64
CA PRO A 182 -5.18 -10.05 -9.92
C PRO A 182 -6.53 -9.37 -9.65
N PRO A 183 -6.54 -8.03 -9.45
CA PRO A 183 -7.77 -7.27 -9.32
C PRO A 183 -8.67 -7.44 -10.54
N THR A 184 -9.97 -7.62 -10.30
CA THR A 184 -11.01 -7.75 -11.34
C THR A 184 -11.76 -6.44 -11.61
N HIS A 185 -11.51 -5.42 -10.78
CA HIS A 185 -12.04 -4.07 -10.92
C HIS A 185 -10.92 -3.06 -10.69
N VAL A 186 -10.94 -1.97 -11.46
CA VAL A 186 -10.03 -0.84 -11.27
C VAL A 186 -10.79 0.45 -11.58
N GLY A 187 -10.96 1.32 -10.60
CA GLY A 187 -11.58 2.62 -10.79
C GLY A 187 -10.76 3.50 -11.73
N ALA A 188 -11.21 3.67 -12.98
CA ALA A 188 -10.40 4.35 -14.00
C ALA A 188 -10.11 5.80 -13.63
N GLN A 189 -11.11 6.57 -13.20
CA GLN A 189 -10.90 7.96 -12.79
C GLN A 189 -10.05 8.05 -11.53
N ALA A 190 -10.29 7.19 -10.54
CA ALA A 190 -9.49 7.13 -9.32
C ALA A 190 -8.02 6.79 -9.63
N SER A 191 -7.76 5.83 -10.53
CA SER A 191 -6.40 5.48 -10.98
C SER A 191 -5.66 6.67 -11.61
N ILE A 192 -6.35 7.47 -12.44
CA ILE A 192 -5.78 8.66 -13.07
C ILE A 192 -5.44 9.73 -12.03
N ASP A 193 -6.40 10.04 -11.16
CA ASP A 193 -6.28 11.17 -10.22
C ASP A 193 -5.30 10.88 -9.09
N VAL A 194 -5.32 9.64 -8.54
CA VAL A 194 -4.34 9.23 -7.54
C VAL A 194 -2.93 9.28 -8.11
N ASN A 195 -2.74 8.79 -9.34
CA ASN A 195 -1.40 8.84 -9.95
C ASN A 195 -0.92 10.27 -10.17
N ARG A 196 -1.82 11.19 -10.55
CA ARG A 196 -1.50 12.61 -10.70
C ARG A 196 -1.12 13.22 -9.35
N SER A 197 -1.90 12.95 -8.31
CA SER A 197 -1.60 13.40 -6.94
C SER A 197 -0.27 12.84 -6.43
N LEU A 198 0.00 11.56 -6.69
CA LEU A 198 1.25 10.90 -6.34
C LEU A 198 2.47 11.58 -6.97
N VAL A 199 2.41 11.85 -8.27
CA VAL A 199 3.49 12.56 -9.00
C VAL A 199 3.72 13.95 -8.42
N ASP A 200 2.66 14.73 -8.16
CA ASP A 200 2.75 16.05 -7.55
C ASP A 200 3.44 16.01 -6.17
N HIS A 201 3.12 15.02 -5.34
CA HIS A 201 3.78 14.85 -4.04
C HIS A 201 5.25 14.45 -4.14
N PHE A 202 5.62 13.62 -5.12
CA PHE A 202 7.03 13.32 -5.40
C PHE A 202 7.79 14.56 -5.87
N GLU A 203 7.23 15.34 -6.80
CA GLU A 203 7.84 16.58 -7.29
C GLU A 203 8.03 17.60 -6.18
N ARG A 204 7.05 17.75 -5.29
CA ARG A 204 7.15 18.58 -4.08
C ARG A 204 8.07 18.00 -3.02
N ARG A 205 8.51 16.76 -3.16
CA ARG A 205 9.33 16.03 -2.19
C ARG A 205 8.70 15.97 -0.80
N THR A 206 7.37 15.79 -0.73
CA THR A 206 6.59 15.88 0.51
C THR A 206 7.12 14.95 1.59
N LEU A 207 7.33 13.66 1.29
CA LEU A 207 7.86 12.70 2.26
C LEU A 207 9.32 12.99 2.61
N ILE A 208 10.16 13.33 1.65
CA ILE A 208 11.59 13.66 1.90
C ILE A 208 11.73 14.82 2.88
N ARG A 209 10.82 15.80 2.82
CA ARG A 209 10.83 16.96 3.72
C ARG A 209 10.18 16.67 5.07
N GLY A 210 9.14 15.83 5.10
CA GLY A 210 8.33 15.61 6.30
C GLY A 210 8.87 14.50 7.21
N LEU A 211 9.37 13.40 6.64
CA LEU A 211 9.80 12.22 7.40
C LEU A 211 10.93 12.49 8.42
N PRO A 212 11.90 13.42 8.18
CA PRO A 212 12.91 13.72 9.20
C PRO A 212 12.38 14.29 10.52
N ALA A 213 11.15 14.79 10.54
CA ALA A 213 10.48 15.27 11.76
C ALA A 213 9.60 14.20 12.44
N ALA A 214 9.50 13.00 11.88
CA ALA A 214 8.71 11.93 12.46
C ALA A 214 9.31 11.44 13.78
N ALA A 215 8.46 11.37 14.82
CA ALA A 215 8.84 10.96 16.15
C ALA A 215 8.16 9.65 16.61
N LEU A 216 7.39 9.02 15.74
CA LEU A 216 6.69 7.76 16.00
C LEU A 216 7.50 6.57 15.47
N PRO A 217 7.34 5.38 16.07
CA PRO A 217 8.01 4.18 15.61
C PRO A 217 7.56 3.79 14.20
N VAL A 218 8.52 3.43 13.33
CA VAL A 218 8.26 3.01 11.95
C VAL A 218 9.04 1.74 11.63
N LEU A 219 8.32 0.71 11.18
CA LEU A 219 8.87 -0.52 10.65
C LEU A 219 8.65 -0.57 9.14
N PHE A 220 9.70 -0.83 8.39
CA PHE A 220 9.63 -1.19 6.99
C PHE A 220 9.86 -2.70 6.82
N VAL A 221 8.99 -3.38 6.10
CA VAL A 221 9.15 -4.78 5.71
C VAL A 221 9.21 -4.85 4.19
N HIS A 222 10.29 -5.39 3.62
CA HIS A 222 10.50 -5.38 2.17
C HIS A 222 10.85 -6.77 1.65
N GLY A 223 10.30 -7.16 0.50
CA GLY A 223 10.67 -8.42 -0.16
C GLY A 223 11.99 -8.28 -0.92
N GLU A 224 12.97 -9.14 -0.64
CA GLU A 224 14.31 -9.11 -1.26
C GLU A 224 14.27 -9.05 -2.80
N LEU A 225 13.29 -9.75 -3.39
CA LEU A 225 13.12 -9.89 -4.83
C LEU A 225 11.93 -9.07 -5.37
N SER A 226 11.52 -8.05 -4.62
CA SER A 226 10.45 -7.14 -5.05
C SER A 226 10.84 -6.38 -6.33
N VAL A 227 9.84 -6.07 -7.15
CA VAL A 227 10.01 -5.17 -8.30
C VAL A 227 10.33 -3.73 -7.86
N ILE A 228 9.91 -3.35 -6.64
CA ILE A 228 10.34 -2.10 -6.03
C ILE A 228 11.77 -2.33 -5.52
N PRO A 229 12.76 -1.51 -5.92
CA PRO A 229 14.13 -1.75 -5.50
C PRO A 229 14.31 -1.54 -3.99
N VAL A 230 15.02 -2.44 -3.33
CA VAL A 230 15.27 -2.41 -1.86
C VAL A 230 15.82 -1.06 -1.40
N TRP A 231 16.69 -0.43 -2.22
CA TRP A 231 17.26 0.86 -1.87
C TRP A 231 16.19 1.95 -1.66
N SER A 232 15.07 1.91 -2.38
CA SER A 232 13.97 2.88 -2.21
C SER A 232 13.40 2.82 -0.79
N THR A 233 13.25 1.61 -0.24
CA THR A 233 12.80 1.41 1.13
C THR A 233 13.88 1.81 2.14
N THR A 234 15.14 1.39 1.95
CA THR A 234 16.22 1.70 2.90
C THR A 234 16.56 3.19 2.94
N GLU A 235 16.56 3.88 1.80
CA GLU A 235 16.75 5.33 1.74
C GLU A 235 15.55 6.08 2.35
N THR A 236 14.33 5.58 2.13
CA THR A 236 13.14 6.16 2.77
C THR A 236 13.19 5.98 4.29
N ALA A 237 13.57 4.80 4.77
CA ALA A 237 13.77 4.52 6.18
C ALA A 237 14.86 5.40 6.79
N GLY A 238 15.94 5.65 6.07
CA GLY A 238 17.01 6.57 6.47
C GLY A 238 16.56 8.01 6.70
N LEU A 239 15.41 8.42 6.17
CA LEU A 239 14.80 9.73 6.46
C LEU A 239 14.05 9.75 7.81
N VAL A 240 13.69 8.60 8.38
CA VAL A 240 12.87 8.49 9.58
C VAL A 240 13.76 8.17 10.79
N PRO A 241 13.87 9.05 11.78
CA PRO A 241 14.68 8.75 12.96
C PRO A 241 14.23 7.47 13.68
N GLY A 242 15.15 6.53 13.87
CA GLY A 242 14.89 5.28 14.59
C GLY A 242 14.04 4.26 13.82
N ALA A 243 13.79 4.44 12.53
CA ALA A 243 13.08 3.43 11.75
C ALA A 243 13.87 2.12 11.63
N GLU A 244 13.14 1.00 11.63
CA GLU A 244 13.70 -0.32 11.40
C GLU A 244 13.34 -0.84 10.00
N VAL A 245 14.24 -1.63 9.41
CA VAL A 245 14.02 -2.28 8.10
C VAL A 245 14.24 -3.77 8.24
N VAL A 246 13.26 -4.56 7.79
CA VAL A 246 13.34 -6.01 7.67
C VAL A 246 13.21 -6.38 6.20
N VAL A 247 14.25 -7.02 5.64
CA VAL A 247 14.23 -7.58 4.29
C VAL A 247 13.89 -9.07 4.38
N VAL A 248 12.80 -9.46 3.71
CA VAL A 248 12.31 -10.83 3.68
C VAL A 248 12.93 -11.56 2.50
N GLY A 249 13.80 -12.54 2.79
CA GLY A 249 14.46 -13.33 1.77
C GLY A 249 13.50 -14.19 0.94
N ASN A 250 13.83 -14.43 -0.33
CA ASN A 250 13.01 -15.23 -1.27
C ASN A 250 11.55 -14.76 -1.40
N SER A 251 11.31 -13.47 -1.32
CA SER A 251 10.00 -12.86 -1.44
C SER A 251 10.02 -11.68 -2.40
N GLY A 252 8.99 -11.59 -3.23
CA GLY A 252 8.68 -10.42 -4.03
C GLY A 252 7.86 -9.39 -3.26
N HIS A 253 6.97 -8.70 -3.97
CA HIS A 253 6.17 -7.58 -3.48
C HIS A 253 5.12 -7.94 -2.41
N PHE A 254 4.82 -9.24 -2.21
CA PHE A 254 3.80 -9.73 -1.28
C PHE A 254 4.43 -10.66 -0.22
N PRO A 255 5.23 -10.10 0.74
CA PRO A 255 6.00 -10.94 1.68
C PRO A 255 5.15 -11.91 2.51
N TRP A 256 3.96 -11.52 2.97
CA TRP A 256 3.08 -12.38 3.74
C TRP A 256 2.48 -13.54 2.92
N VAL A 257 2.40 -13.41 1.58
CA VAL A 257 1.91 -14.46 0.68
C VAL A 257 3.03 -15.45 0.35
N GLU A 258 4.22 -14.94 0.05
CA GLU A 258 5.34 -15.76 -0.40
C GLU A 258 6.11 -16.40 0.75
N GLN A 259 6.17 -15.73 1.90
CA GLN A 259 6.79 -16.16 3.15
C GLN A 259 5.80 -15.95 4.32
N PRO A 260 4.76 -16.79 4.45
CA PRO A 260 3.74 -16.67 5.49
C PRO A 260 4.33 -16.54 6.89
N GLY A 261 3.81 -15.62 7.68
CA GLY A 261 4.29 -15.26 9.02
C GLY A 261 5.46 -14.27 9.03
N SER A 262 6.02 -13.91 7.88
CA SER A 262 7.19 -13.01 7.84
C SER A 262 6.87 -11.60 8.35
N VAL A 263 5.72 -11.06 7.97
CA VAL A 263 5.28 -9.71 8.40
C VAL A 263 4.92 -9.74 9.87
N ARG A 264 4.16 -10.74 10.34
CA ARG A 264 3.86 -10.93 11.77
C ARG A 264 5.13 -10.99 12.61
N ASN A 265 6.08 -11.86 12.25
CA ASN A 265 7.32 -12.03 12.99
C ASN A 265 8.15 -10.72 13.05
N ALA A 266 8.11 -9.90 11.98
CA ALA A 266 8.75 -8.59 11.96
C ALA A 266 8.05 -7.62 12.92
N VAL A 267 6.72 -7.57 12.87
CA VAL A 267 5.90 -6.72 13.75
C VAL A 267 6.06 -7.09 15.23
N GLU A 268 5.99 -8.38 15.57
CA GLU A 268 6.13 -8.84 16.96
C GLU A 268 7.51 -8.48 17.55
N ARG A 269 8.59 -8.67 16.76
CA ARG A 269 9.94 -8.28 17.21
C ARG A 269 10.09 -6.78 17.39
N PHE A 270 9.52 -6.02 16.45
CA PHE A 270 9.54 -4.56 16.51
C PHE A 270 8.79 -4.04 17.73
N HIS A 271 7.59 -4.56 18.01
CA HIS A 271 6.82 -4.18 19.21
C HIS A 271 7.56 -4.53 20.52
N ALA A 272 8.18 -5.71 20.59
CA ALA A 272 8.96 -6.10 21.78
C ALA A 272 10.17 -5.16 22.01
N GLY A 273 10.66 -4.48 20.98
CA GLY A 273 11.72 -3.48 21.10
C GLY A 273 11.25 -2.10 21.55
N LEU A 274 9.93 -1.86 21.55
CA LEU A 274 9.32 -0.58 21.98
C LEU A 274 8.93 -0.57 23.47
N GLU A 275 8.84 -1.75 24.11
CA GLU A 275 8.58 -1.91 25.56
C GLU A 275 9.84 -1.69 26.39
#